data_68953ec1cc08ea865d69f2dbe8180672
#
_entry.id   68953ec1cc08ea865d69f2dbe8180672
#
_cell.length_a   1.000
_cell.length_b   1.000
_cell.length_c   1.000
_cell.angle_alpha   90.00
_cell.angle_beta   90.00
_cell.angle_gamma   90.00
#
_symmetry.space_group_name_H-M   'P 1'
#
loop_
_entity.id
_entity.type
_entity.pdbx_description
1 polymer ?
#
loop_
_entity_poly.entity_id
_entity_poly.type
_entity_poly.pdbx_seq_one_letter_code
_entity_poly.pdbx_strand_id
1 'polypeptide(L)'
;LSKVSDSTLVIIPTYNEVENLPLIVGRVRKSTPQVDILVVDDSSPDGTGEKADEMAAADENINVLHRETKDGLLGAYIRGFEWAQEKGYEVVVQMDADGSHAPEQLHLLLEQIDDGADLVIGSRYVEGGKVVNWPKQRYLLSKGGNLYISLALTGDIKDMTAGYRAIRREVLETIDVHELSKKGYIFQTEFAFRAIQQDFDVREVPITFTERELGESKLDASFAGESLVEVTKWGIEHRLSQLKDVTSYATSLAGYELKHSKLAEAPKDIRRVFKQVTGMVSEGAKLAKYEVQHSSLADVPGKVQEGAQQVTGMVSEGGKLLDYEVKHARGEV
;
A
#
# COMPACT_ATOMS: atom_id res chain seq x y z
N LEU A 1 9.86 -25.17 17.43
CA LEU A 1 10.15 -23.76 17.15
C LEU A 1 8.84 -23.00 17.32
N SER A 2 8.82 -21.92 18.13
CA SER A 2 7.69 -21.02 18.22
C SER A 2 7.49 -20.36 16.84
N LYS A 3 6.24 -20.17 16.43
CA LYS A 3 5.92 -19.44 15.22
C LYS A 3 6.01 -17.94 15.50
N VAL A 4 6.26 -17.14 14.47
CA VAL A 4 6.24 -15.67 14.59
C VAL A 4 4.85 -15.20 15.01
N SER A 5 3.81 -15.86 14.48
CA SER A 5 2.41 -15.61 14.83
C SER A 5 2.02 -15.92 16.28
N ASP A 6 2.89 -16.61 17.05
CA ASP A 6 2.63 -16.86 18.49
C ASP A 6 2.74 -15.56 19.34
N SER A 7 3.32 -14.47 18.79
CA SER A 7 3.39 -13.14 19.41
C SER A 7 2.57 -12.14 18.59
N THR A 8 1.24 -12.33 18.57
CA THR A 8 0.30 -11.52 17.79
C THR A 8 -0.62 -10.69 18.68
N LEU A 9 -0.75 -9.41 18.34
CA LEU A 9 -1.74 -8.49 18.88
C LEU A 9 -2.78 -8.12 17.83
N VAL A 10 -4.05 -8.33 18.15
CA VAL A 10 -5.18 -7.84 17.33
C VAL A 10 -5.62 -6.48 17.85
N ILE A 11 -5.46 -5.43 17.06
CA ILE A 11 -5.89 -4.06 17.39
C ILE A 11 -7.29 -3.84 16.84
N ILE A 12 -8.21 -3.46 17.73
CA ILE A 12 -9.61 -3.18 17.43
C ILE A 12 -9.93 -1.74 17.85
N PRO A 13 -9.87 -0.77 16.92
CA PRO A 13 -10.31 0.59 17.19
C PRO A 13 -11.82 0.66 17.42
N THR A 14 -12.24 1.42 18.42
CA THR A 14 -13.65 1.58 18.77
C THR A 14 -14.07 3.05 18.93
N TYR A 15 -15.27 3.34 18.46
CA TYR A 15 -16.01 4.58 18.77
C TYR A 15 -17.51 4.34 18.60
N ASN A 16 -18.26 4.29 19.71
CA ASN A 16 -19.67 3.93 19.77
C ASN A 16 -19.93 2.53 19.21
N GLU A 17 -19.30 1.52 19.82
CA GLU A 17 -19.36 0.12 19.41
C GLU A 17 -19.75 -0.80 20.59
N VAL A 18 -20.47 -0.28 21.59
CA VAL A 18 -20.79 -1.02 22.83
C VAL A 18 -21.53 -2.35 22.57
N GLU A 19 -22.36 -2.43 21.52
CA GLU A 19 -23.09 -3.64 21.14
C GLU A 19 -22.20 -4.61 20.34
N ASN A 20 -21.33 -4.09 19.47
CA ASN A 20 -20.47 -4.87 18.58
C ASN A 20 -19.25 -5.45 19.29
N LEU A 21 -18.64 -4.67 20.21
CA LEU A 21 -17.37 -5.01 20.84
C LEU A 21 -17.39 -6.40 21.53
N PRO A 22 -18.37 -6.76 22.37
CA PRO A 22 -18.40 -8.08 22.99
C PRO A 22 -18.52 -9.22 21.97
N LEU A 23 -19.23 -8.97 20.87
CA LEU A 23 -19.42 -9.96 19.80
C LEU A 23 -18.13 -10.26 19.06
N ILE A 24 -17.43 -9.20 18.60
CA ILE A 24 -16.20 -9.36 17.82
C ILE A 24 -15.08 -9.95 18.68
N VAL A 25 -14.87 -9.44 19.89
CA VAL A 25 -13.85 -9.95 20.82
C VAL A 25 -14.14 -11.42 21.18
N GLY A 26 -15.39 -11.77 21.49
CA GLY A 26 -15.77 -13.15 21.77
C GLY A 26 -15.51 -14.09 20.57
N ARG A 27 -15.70 -13.63 19.34
CA ARG A 27 -15.37 -14.40 18.13
C ARG A 27 -13.87 -14.56 17.94
N VAL A 28 -13.06 -13.50 18.17
CA VAL A 28 -11.59 -13.60 18.13
C VAL A 28 -11.10 -14.61 19.17
N ARG A 29 -11.50 -14.46 20.44
CA ARG A 29 -11.11 -15.38 21.52
C ARG A 29 -11.48 -16.82 21.26
N LYS A 30 -12.62 -17.07 20.59
CA LYS A 30 -13.08 -18.42 20.23
C LYS A 30 -12.30 -19.01 19.05
N SER A 31 -12.01 -18.22 18.01
CA SER A 31 -11.37 -18.71 16.77
C SER A 31 -9.85 -18.78 16.87
N THR A 32 -9.23 -17.85 17.62
CA THR A 32 -7.78 -17.71 17.71
C THR A 32 -7.39 -17.37 19.17
N PRO A 33 -7.56 -18.31 20.12
CA PRO A 33 -7.39 -18.05 21.55
C PRO A 33 -5.96 -17.66 21.98
N GLN A 34 -4.97 -17.91 21.14
CA GLN A 34 -3.56 -17.61 21.41
C GLN A 34 -3.16 -16.15 21.19
N VAL A 35 -3.99 -15.34 20.50
CA VAL A 35 -3.66 -13.94 20.24
C VAL A 35 -4.14 -13.06 21.39
N ASP A 36 -3.41 -11.98 21.63
CA ASP A 36 -3.84 -10.90 22.49
C ASP A 36 -4.68 -9.88 21.71
N ILE A 37 -5.57 -9.19 22.41
CA ILE A 37 -6.43 -8.16 21.85
C ILE A 37 -6.13 -6.83 22.52
N LEU A 38 -6.02 -5.77 21.73
CA LEU A 38 -5.99 -4.39 22.19
C LEU A 38 -7.22 -3.65 21.67
N VAL A 39 -8.14 -3.30 22.54
CA VAL A 39 -9.22 -2.37 22.24
C VAL A 39 -8.66 -0.96 22.37
N VAL A 40 -8.76 -0.17 21.29
CA VAL A 40 -8.34 1.25 21.29
C VAL A 40 -9.59 2.11 21.24
N ASP A 41 -10.02 2.64 22.39
CA ASP A 41 -11.25 3.40 22.50
C ASP A 41 -11.01 4.91 22.39
N ASP A 42 -11.71 5.54 21.45
CA ASP A 42 -11.64 6.98 21.16
C ASP A 42 -12.62 7.79 22.02
N SER A 43 -12.63 7.58 23.35
CA SER A 43 -13.55 8.24 24.30
C SER A 43 -15.01 8.09 23.90
N SER A 44 -15.44 6.87 23.69
CA SER A 44 -16.82 6.55 23.31
C SER A 44 -17.82 7.00 24.38
N PRO A 45 -18.83 7.80 24.04
CA PRO A 45 -19.83 8.26 25.00
C PRO A 45 -20.94 7.24 25.32
N ASP A 46 -20.98 6.10 24.62
CA ASP A 46 -22.03 5.07 24.72
C ASP A 46 -21.73 3.95 25.71
N GLY A 47 -20.59 4.02 26.43
CA GLY A 47 -20.17 2.99 27.37
C GLY A 47 -19.28 1.90 26.76
N THR A 48 -18.77 2.09 25.54
CA THR A 48 -17.85 1.14 24.88
C THR A 48 -16.56 0.96 25.71
N GLY A 49 -15.97 2.06 26.22
CA GLY A 49 -14.74 2.01 27.00
C GLY A 49 -14.92 1.23 28.31
N GLU A 50 -15.99 1.48 29.05
CA GLU A 50 -16.33 0.76 30.27
C GLU A 50 -16.56 -0.73 29.99
N LYS A 51 -17.20 -1.06 28.87
CA LYS A 51 -17.40 -2.45 28.43
C LYS A 51 -16.06 -3.12 28.10
N ALA A 52 -15.13 -2.42 27.47
CA ALA A 52 -13.78 -2.92 27.20
C ALA A 52 -13.03 -3.23 28.51
N ASP A 53 -13.11 -2.34 29.50
CA ASP A 53 -12.49 -2.52 30.82
C ASP A 53 -13.07 -3.75 31.56
N GLU A 54 -14.40 -3.95 31.52
CA GLU A 54 -15.03 -5.15 32.07
C GLU A 54 -14.49 -6.44 31.43
N MET A 55 -14.29 -6.43 30.11
CA MET A 55 -13.78 -7.58 29.38
C MET A 55 -12.31 -7.85 29.70
N ALA A 56 -11.48 -6.81 29.79
CA ALA A 56 -10.08 -6.92 30.17
C ALA A 56 -9.89 -7.41 31.61
N ALA A 57 -10.78 -7.03 32.53
CA ALA A 57 -10.78 -7.55 33.89
C ALA A 57 -11.14 -9.05 33.99
N ALA A 58 -11.82 -9.58 32.99
CA ALA A 58 -12.26 -10.99 32.93
C ALA A 58 -11.32 -11.90 32.13
N ASP A 59 -10.46 -11.35 31.24
CA ASP A 59 -9.56 -12.11 30.38
C ASP A 59 -8.23 -11.35 30.21
N GLU A 60 -7.14 -11.96 30.68
CA GLU A 60 -5.77 -11.35 30.68
C GLU A 60 -5.22 -11.10 29.27
N ASN A 61 -5.76 -11.74 28.23
CA ASN A 61 -5.39 -11.52 26.85
C ASN A 61 -6.12 -10.33 26.20
N ILE A 62 -6.98 -9.63 26.96
CA ILE A 62 -7.66 -8.43 26.48
C ILE A 62 -7.05 -7.21 27.18
N ASN A 63 -6.60 -6.26 26.40
CA ASN A 63 -6.02 -5.00 26.83
C ASN A 63 -6.87 -3.84 26.32
N VAL A 64 -6.84 -2.71 27.04
CA VAL A 64 -7.57 -1.50 26.66
C VAL A 64 -6.63 -0.32 26.65
N LEU A 65 -6.74 0.50 25.61
CA LEU A 65 -6.06 1.79 25.49
C LEU A 65 -7.12 2.87 25.28
N HIS A 66 -7.37 3.67 26.32
CA HIS A 66 -8.24 4.84 26.22
C HIS A 66 -7.50 6.01 25.61
N ARG A 67 -8.09 6.65 24.61
CA ARG A 67 -7.59 7.87 23.99
C ARG A 67 -8.46 9.05 24.41
N GLU A 68 -7.81 10.18 24.75
CA GLU A 68 -8.53 11.37 25.18
C GLU A 68 -9.29 12.09 24.06
N THR A 69 -8.80 11.94 22.81
CA THR A 69 -9.36 12.64 21.64
C THR A 69 -9.51 11.72 20.44
N LYS A 70 -10.61 11.89 19.72
CA LYS A 70 -10.86 11.23 18.43
C LYS A 70 -10.22 12.03 17.30
N ASP A 71 -9.14 11.53 16.74
CA ASP A 71 -8.44 12.10 15.57
C ASP A 71 -8.49 11.19 14.32
N GLY A 72 -9.46 10.30 14.29
CA GLY A 72 -9.71 9.38 13.18
C GLY A 72 -9.08 8.01 13.34
N LEU A 73 -9.42 7.10 12.40
CA LEU A 73 -9.04 5.68 12.44
C LEU A 73 -7.51 5.49 12.42
N LEU A 74 -6.81 6.27 11.59
CA LEU A 74 -5.34 6.21 11.54
C LEU A 74 -4.71 6.53 12.89
N GLY A 75 -5.20 7.57 13.58
CA GLY A 75 -4.69 7.91 14.91
C GLY A 75 -4.87 6.79 15.93
N ALA A 76 -5.99 6.08 15.89
CA ALA A 76 -6.22 4.92 16.75
C ALA A 76 -5.22 3.78 16.42
N TYR A 77 -4.99 3.49 15.14
CA TYR A 77 -3.99 2.48 14.75
C TYR A 77 -2.57 2.89 15.12
N ILE A 78 -2.17 4.15 14.92
CA ILE A 78 -0.83 4.63 15.33
C ILE A 78 -0.60 4.34 16.82
N ARG A 79 -1.55 4.71 17.68
CA ARG A 79 -1.43 4.46 19.14
C ARG A 79 -1.38 2.95 19.46
N GLY A 80 -2.16 2.15 18.74
CA GLY A 80 -2.11 0.69 18.86
C GLY A 80 -0.77 0.10 18.41
N PHE A 81 -0.18 0.59 17.32
CA PHE A 81 1.13 0.15 16.84
C PHE A 81 2.26 0.52 17.82
N GLU A 82 2.26 1.74 18.33
CA GLU A 82 3.21 2.17 19.38
C GLU A 82 3.13 1.26 20.61
N TRP A 83 1.92 0.99 21.08
CA TRP A 83 1.68 0.12 22.23
C TRP A 83 2.19 -1.32 21.95
N ALA A 84 1.94 -1.84 20.75
CA ALA A 84 2.41 -3.16 20.33
C ALA A 84 3.94 -3.24 20.32
N GLN A 85 4.62 -2.21 19.77
CA GLN A 85 6.08 -2.12 19.75
C GLN A 85 6.68 -2.04 21.17
N GLU A 86 6.09 -1.22 22.04
CA GLU A 86 6.51 -1.10 23.45
C GLU A 86 6.39 -2.44 24.20
N LYS A 87 5.37 -3.24 23.91
CA LYS A 87 5.12 -4.54 24.53
C LYS A 87 5.90 -5.68 23.89
N GLY A 88 6.51 -5.46 22.74
CA GLY A 88 7.36 -6.45 22.10
C GLY A 88 6.62 -7.45 21.21
N TYR A 89 5.44 -7.14 20.70
CA TYR A 89 4.73 -8.00 19.75
C TYR A 89 5.46 -8.07 18.40
N GLU A 90 5.51 -9.27 17.83
CA GLU A 90 6.15 -9.52 16.53
C GLU A 90 5.17 -9.33 15.35
N VAL A 91 3.88 -9.50 15.61
CA VAL A 91 2.81 -9.35 14.60
C VAL A 91 1.69 -8.50 15.14
N VAL A 92 1.21 -7.59 14.34
CA VAL A 92 0.04 -6.77 14.63
C VAL A 92 -1.03 -7.04 13.59
N VAL A 93 -2.28 -7.21 14.05
CA VAL A 93 -3.44 -7.38 13.17
C VAL A 93 -4.35 -6.17 13.30
N GLN A 94 -4.74 -5.58 12.17
CA GLN A 94 -5.80 -4.58 12.10
C GLN A 94 -7.15 -5.27 11.89
N MET A 95 -8.15 -4.99 12.72
CA MET A 95 -9.49 -5.54 12.63
C MET A 95 -10.53 -4.51 13.07
N ASP A 96 -11.61 -4.35 12.29
CA ASP A 96 -12.72 -3.47 12.65
C ASP A 96 -13.64 -4.12 13.69
N ALA A 97 -14.27 -3.30 14.54
CA ALA A 97 -15.18 -3.75 15.61
C ALA A 97 -16.56 -4.15 15.09
N ASP A 98 -16.97 -3.71 13.90
CA ASP A 98 -18.33 -3.80 13.36
C ASP A 98 -18.74 -5.18 12.80
N GLY A 99 -17.87 -6.17 12.93
CA GLY A 99 -18.10 -7.53 12.47
C GLY A 99 -17.97 -7.75 10.97
N SER A 100 -17.57 -6.73 10.21
CA SER A 100 -17.35 -6.86 8.75
C SER A 100 -16.16 -7.77 8.41
N HIS A 101 -15.15 -7.80 9.26
CA HIS A 101 -14.04 -8.75 9.21
C HIS A 101 -14.38 -10.02 9.99
N ALA A 102 -14.20 -11.18 9.38
CA ALA A 102 -14.47 -12.47 10.02
C ALA A 102 -13.25 -12.94 10.84
N PRO A 103 -13.30 -12.92 12.20
CA PRO A 103 -12.21 -13.40 13.04
C PRO A 103 -11.85 -14.86 12.77
N GLU A 104 -12.81 -15.65 12.32
CA GLU A 104 -12.64 -17.06 11.96
C GLU A 104 -11.67 -17.25 10.78
N GLN A 105 -11.38 -16.18 10.02
CA GLN A 105 -10.44 -16.16 8.90
C GLN A 105 -9.07 -15.59 9.27
N LEU A 106 -8.84 -15.19 10.52
CA LEU A 106 -7.56 -14.65 10.99
C LEU A 106 -6.40 -15.63 10.75
N HIS A 107 -6.65 -16.93 10.89
CA HIS A 107 -5.64 -17.96 10.65
C HIS A 107 -5.05 -17.89 9.23
N LEU A 108 -5.85 -17.50 8.20
CA LEU A 108 -5.36 -17.36 6.82
C LEU A 108 -4.27 -16.30 6.70
N LEU A 109 -4.43 -15.19 7.45
CA LEU A 109 -3.42 -14.12 7.46
C LEU A 109 -2.17 -14.58 8.21
N LEU A 110 -2.35 -15.18 9.39
CA LEU A 110 -1.24 -15.60 10.25
C LEU A 110 -0.42 -16.75 9.62
N GLU A 111 -1.04 -17.65 8.88
CA GLU A 111 -0.35 -18.70 8.12
C GLU A 111 0.60 -18.12 7.07
N GLN A 112 0.23 -17.04 6.38
CA GLN A 112 1.12 -16.36 5.44
C GLN A 112 2.26 -15.63 6.14
N ILE A 113 2.02 -15.04 7.32
CA ILE A 113 3.08 -14.47 8.16
C ILE A 113 4.10 -15.56 8.54
N ASP A 114 3.63 -16.73 8.99
CA ASP A 114 4.50 -17.85 9.35
C ASP A 114 5.27 -18.41 8.15
N ASP A 115 4.71 -18.29 6.93
CA ASP A 115 5.34 -18.67 5.66
C ASP A 115 6.27 -17.58 5.10
N GLY A 116 6.51 -16.51 5.85
CA GLY A 116 7.52 -15.51 5.56
C GLY A 116 7.02 -14.19 5.00
N ALA A 117 5.70 -14.00 4.81
CA ALA A 117 5.16 -12.70 4.39
C ALA A 117 5.40 -11.63 5.46
N ASP A 118 5.63 -10.38 5.04
CA ASP A 118 5.84 -9.24 5.92
C ASP A 118 4.54 -8.48 6.19
N LEU A 119 3.68 -8.38 5.17
CA LEU A 119 2.35 -7.77 5.22
C LEU A 119 1.35 -8.68 4.52
N VAL A 120 0.29 -9.08 5.21
CA VAL A 120 -0.80 -9.87 4.62
C VAL A 120 -2.10 -9.08 4.63
N ILE A 121 -2.74 -8.99 3.48
CA ILE A 121 -4.00 -8.28 3.26
C ILE A 121 -5.12 -9.28 3.08
N GLY A 122 -6.15 -9.21 3.91
CA GLY A 122 -7.40 -9.93 3.71
C GLY A 122 -8.18 -9.30 2.56
N SER A 123 -8.16 -9.94 1.39
CA SER A 123 -8.65 -9.40 0.12
C SER A 123 -10.04 -9.91 -0.23
N ARG A 124 -10.89 -8.97 -0.67
CA ARG A 124 -12.24 -9.24 -1.19
C ARG A 124 -12.23 -9.65 -2.66
N TYR A 125 -11.13 -9.39 -3.38
CA TYR A 125 -11.07 -9.40 -4.84
C TYR A 125 -10.12 -10.43 -5.43
N VAL A 126 -9.36 -11.16 -4.63
CA VAL A 126 -8.63 -12.37 -5.05
C VAL A 126 -9.58 -13.56 -5.23
N GLU A 127 -9.11 -14.61 -5.89
CA GLU A 127 -9.89 -15.85 -6.04
C GLU A 127 -10.28 -16.42 -4.67
N GLY A 128 -11.58 -16.70 -4.48
CA GLY A 128 -12.15 -17.12 -3.20
C GLY A 128 -12.61 -15.96 -2.31
N GLY A 129 -12.17 -14.73 -2.53
CA GLY A 129 -12.63 -13.55 -1.82
C GLY A 129 -14.09 -13.22 -2.11
N LYS A 130 -14.83 -12.71 -1.13
CA LYS A 130 -16.27 -12.45 -1.23
C LYS A 130 -16.68 -11.18 -0.49
N VAL A 131 -17.72 -10.53 -1.03
CA VAL A 131 -18.43 -9.45 -0.36
C VAL A 131 -19.90 -9.89 -0.22
N VAL A 132 -20.42 -9.80 1.00
CA VAL A 132 -21.78 -10.25 1.36
C VAL A 132 -22.62 -9.03 1.74
N ASN A 133 -23.87 -9.00 1.26
CA ASN A 133 -24.88 -7.98 1.56
C ASN A 133 -24.59 -6.56 1.04
N TRP A 134 -23.59 -6.34 0.18
CA TRP A 134 -23.37 -5.02 -0.41
C TRP A 134 -24.34 -4.73 -1.58
N PRO A 135 -24.79 -3.49 -1.72
CA PRO A 135 -25.43 -3.04 -2.94
C PRO A 135 -24.51 -3.19 -4.16
N LYS A 136 -25.02 -3.64 -5.30
CA LYS A 136 -24.22 -3.88 -6.51
C LYS A 136 -23.41 -2.65 -6.94
N GLN A 137 -23.97 -1.44 -6.81
CA GLN A 137 -23.27 -0.20 -7.15
C GLN A 137 -22.03 0.03 -6.27
N ARG A 138 -22.14 -0.18 -4.96
CA ARG A 138 -21.02 -0.08 -4.01
C ARG A 138 -19.93 -1.12 -4.33
N TYR A 139 -20.33 -2.35 -4.66
CA TYR A 139 -19.40 -3.39 -5.07
C TYR A 139 -18.62 -3.00 -6.32
N LEU A 140 -19.31 -2.54 -7.40
CA LEU A 140 -18.69 -2.15 -8.65
C LEU A 140 -17.74 -0.94 -8.45
N LEU A 141 -18.18 0.06 -7.67
CA LEU A 141 -17.35 1.24 -7.36
C LEU A 141 -16.08 0.84 -6.60
N SER A 142 -16.21 0.02 -5.57
CA SER A 142 -15.06 -0.42 -4.76
C SER A 142 -14.11 -1.29 -5.57
N LYS A 143 -14.62 -2.24 -6.36
CA LYS A 143 -13.80 -3.09 -7.22
C LYS A 143 -13.11 -2.30 -8.34
N GLY A 144 -13.83 -1.37 -8.97
CA GLY A 144 -13.27 -0.48 -10.01
C GLY A 144 -12.21 0.46 -9.44
N GLY A 145 -12.45 1.03 -8.25
CA GLY A 145 -11.48 1.85 -7.54
C GLY A 145 -10.21 1.07 -7.20
N ASN A 146 -10.32 -0.15 -6.66
CA ASN A 146 -9.17 -0.99 -6.37
C ASN A 146 -8.41 -1.41 -7.63
N LEU A 147 -9.11 -1.73 -8.73
CA LEU A 147 -8.45 -2.00 -10.00
C LEU A 147 -7.64 -0.79 -10.49
N TYR A 148 -8.21 0.41 -10.40
CA TYR A 148 -7.50 1.64 -10.73
C TYR A 148 -6.26 1.85 -9.85
N ILE A 149 -6.39 1.71 -8.53
CA ILE A 149 -5.31 1.85 -7.55
C ILE A 149 -4.19 0.84 -7.85
N SER A 150 -4.55 -0.42 -8.07
CA SER A 150 -3.61 -1.48 -8.41
C SER A 150 -2.82 -1.13 -9.67
N LEU A 151 -3.50 -0.76 -10.76
CA LEU A 151 -2.84 -0.37 -12.02
C LEU A 151 -1.97 0.89 -11.89
N ALA A 152 -2.38 1.84 -11.06
CA ALA A 152 -1.63 3.08 -10.84
C ALA A 152 -0.34 2.85 -10.04
N LEU A 153 -0.38 2.01 -9.01
CA LEU A 153 0.70 1.88 -8.02
C LEU A 153 1.58 0.62 -8.21
N THR A 154 0.99 -0.57 -8.33
CA THR A 154 1.74 -1.83 -8.20
C THR A 154 1.49 -2.83 -9.32
N GLY A 155 0.27 -2.94 -9.81
CA GLY A 155 -0.17 -3.97 -10.76
C GLY A 155 -0.53 -5.31 -10.12
N ASP A 156 -0.03 -5.63 -8.93
CA ASP A 156 -0.09 -6.98 -8.35
C ASP A 156 -1.15 -7.13 -7.25
N ILE A 157 -1.31 -6.14 -6.36
CA ILE A 157 -2.26 -6.20 -5.24
C ILE A 157 -3.65 -5.75 -5.70
N LYS A 158 -4.66 -6.60 -5.49
CA LYS A 158 -6.04 -6.38 -5.96
C LYS A 158 -6.92 -5.61 -4.99
N ASP A 159 -6.59 -5.62 -3.69
CA ASP A 159 -7.39 -4.96 -2.65
C ASP A 159 -6.53 -4.07 -1.73
N MET A 160 -6.04 -2.97 -2.29
CA MET A 160 -5.21 -1.99 -1.58
C MET A 160 -5.96 -1.23 -0.47
N THR A 161 -7.29 -1.27 -0.48
CA THR A 161 -8.15 -0.54 0.47
C THR A 161 -8.64 -1.38 1.63
N ALA A 162 -8.35 -2.69 1.65
CA ALA A 162 -8.78 -3.57 2.73
C ALA A 162 -8.14 -3.17 4.07
N GLY A 163 -8.93 -3.18 5.14
CA GLY A 163 -8.50 -2.84 6.50
C GLY A 163 -8.13 -4.06 7.35
N TYR A 164 -8.44 -5.30 6.90
CA TYR A 164 -8.07 -6.52 7.61
C TYR A 164 -6.67 -6.94 7.21
N ARG A 165 -5.68 -6.73 8.08
CA ARG A 165 -4.25 -6.92 7.76
C ARG A 165 -3.51 -7.55 8.91
N ALA A 166 -2.52 -8.40 8.59
CA ALA A 166 -1.49 -8.84 9.52
C ALA A 166 -0.15 -8.23 9.07
N ILE A 167 0.58 -7.64 10.00
CA ILE A 167 1.75 -6.79 9.75
C ILE A 167 2.87 -7.24 10.69
N ARG A 168 4.04 -7.56 10.16
CA ARG A 168 5.24 -7.81 10.97
C ARG A 168 5.76 -6.52 11.58
N ARG A 169 6.39 -6.62 12.73
CA ARG A 169 7.04 -5.52 13.44
C ARG A 169 7.98 -4.73 12.54
N GLU A 170 8.83 -5.40 11.76
CA GLU A 170 9.83 -4.77 10.90
C GLU A 170 9.21 -3.80 9.89
N VAL A 171 8.01 -4.09 9.40
CA VAL A 171 7.27 -3.18 8.50
C VAL A 171 6.87 -1.90 9.23
N LEU A 172 6.39 -2.03 10.49
CA LEU A 172 6.02 -0.88 11.34
C LEU A 172 7.22 -0.05 11.80
N GLU A 173 8.38 -0.67 11.96
CA GLU A 173 9.63 0.00 12.32
C GLU A 173 10.26 0.73 11.13
N THR A 174 10.01 0.25 9.90
CA THR A 174 10.58 0.81 8.67
C THR A 174 9.71 1.93 8.10
N ILE A 175 8.38 1.77 8.14
CA ILE A 175 7.43 2.75 7.60
C ILE A 175 7.03 3.72 8.71
N ASP A 176 7.39 5.01 8.54
CA ASP A 176 6.90 6.04 9.45
C ASP A 176 5.38 6.23 9.28
N VAL A 177 4.63 5.65 10.22
CA VAL A 177 3.16 5.70 10.21
C VAL A 177 2.60 7.10 10.51
N HIS A 178 3.40 8.01 11.11
CA HIS A 178 2.99 9.39 11.38
C HIS A 178 2.97 10.26 10.12
N GLU A 179 3.74 9.87 9.09
CA GLU A 179 3.76 10.54 7.80
C GLU A 179 2.65 10.10 6.85
N LEU A 180 1.85 9.10 7.22
CA LEU A 180 0.74 8.63 6.41
C LEU A 180 -0.37 9.68 6.30
N SER A 181 -1.05 9.68 5.16
CA SER A 181 -2.16 10.61 4.90
C SER A 181 -3.28 10.44 5.93
N LYS A 182 -3.58 11.52 6.66
CA LYS A 182 -4.67 11.56 7.65
C LYS A 182 -6.07 11.71 7.02
N LYS A 183 -6.16 11.70 5.68
CA LYS A 183 -7.41 11.82 4.95
C LYS A 183 -8.12 10.47 4.88
N GLY A 184 -9.11 10.25 5.72
CA GLY A 184 -9.99 9.08 5.74
C GLY A 184 -9.26 7.74 5.76
N TYR A 185 -9.57 6.86 4.79
CA TYR A 185 -9.03 5.49 4.72
C TYR A 185 -7.88 5.31 3.73
N ILE A 186 -7.41 6.39 3.08
CA ILE A 186 -6.36 6.31 2.06
C ILE A 186 -5.02 5.84 2.63
N PHE A 187 -4.81 6.03 3.94
CA PHE A 187 -3.61 5.56 4.64
C PHE A 187 -3.39 4.05 4.47
N GLN A 188 -4.46 3.27 4.33
CA GLN A 188 -4.34 1.82 4.08
C GLN A 188 -3.66 1.54 2.73
N THR A 189 -4.06 2.28 1.70
CA THR A 189 -3.45 2.19 0.37
C THR A 189 -2.00 2.67 0.40
N GLU A 190 -1.74 3.81 1.06
CA GLU A 190 -0.42 4.39 1.18
C GLU A 190 0.54 3.47 1.94
N PHE A 191 0.10 2.90 3.07
CA PHE A 191 0.91 1.97 3.87
C PHE A 191 1.33 0.73 3.05
N ALA A 192 0.38 0.10 2.36
CA ALA A 192 0.68 -1.05 1.51
C ALA A 192 1.62 -0.67 0.35
N PHE A 193 1.44 0.50 -0.26
CA PHE A 193 2.30 0.98 -1.33
C PHE A 193 3.73 1.26 -0.82
N ARG A 194 3.89 1.91 0.34
CA ARG A 194 5.20 2.13 0.96
C ARG A 194 5.89 0.80 1.33
N ALA A 195 5.13 -0.20 1.81
CA ALA A 195 5.68 -1.53 2.08
C ALA A 195 6.25 -2.17 0.80
N ILE A 196 5.52 -2.12 -0.30
CA ILE A 196 5.99 -2.63 -1.60
C ILE A 196 7.23 -1.87 -2.10
N GLN A 197 7.28 -0.54 -1.92
CA GLN A 197 8.43 0.28 -2.31
C GLN A 197 9.70 -0.02 -1.49
N GLN A 198 9.55 -0.58 -0.29
CA GLN A 198 10.64 -1.02 0.57
C GLN A 198 10.99 -2.52 0.41
N ASP A 199 10.49 -3.14 -0.67
CA ASP A 199 10.73 -4.54 -1.02
C ASP A 199 10.22 -5.57 0.01
N PHE A 200 9.24 -5.21 0.84
CA PHE A 200 8.56 -6.16 1.72
C PHE A 200 7.68 -7.14 0.94
N ASP A 201 7.63 -8.38 1.40
CA ASP A 201 6.75 -9.43 0.85
C ASP A 201 5.29 -9.17 1.26
N VAL A 202 4.52 -8.55 0.35
CA VAL A 202 3.11 -8.22 0.54
C VAL A 202 2.25 -9.25 -0.17
N ARG A 203 1.42 -9.98 0.59
CA ARG A 203 0.54 -11.03 0.05
C ARG A 203 -0.92 -10.73 0.32
N GLU A 204 -1.80 -11.34 -0.48
CA GLU A 204 -3.24 -11.31 -0.30
C GLU A 204 -3.80 -12.70 0.00
N VAL A 205 -4.73 -12.77 0.94
CA VAL A 205 -5.52 -13.99 1.21
C VAL A 205 -7.01 -13.71 1.02
N PRO A 206 -7.79 -14.68 0.52
CA PRO A 206 -9.22 -14.47 0.32
C PRO A 206 -9.96 -14.37 1.67
N ILE A 207 -10.79 -13.32 1.80
CA ILE A 207 -11.69 -13.19 2.95
C ILE A 207 -13.13 -13.02 2.49
N THR A 208 -14.05 -13.30 3.41
CA THR A 208 -15.45 -12.94 3.30
C THR A 208 -15.69 -11.66 4.09
N PHE A 209 -15.98 -10.58 3.38
CA PHE A 209 -16.35 -9.30 3.98
C PHE A 209 -17.86 -9.17 4.00
N THR A 210 -18.44 -9.00 5.18
CA THR A 210 -19.89 -8.88 5.35
C THR A 210 -20.25 -7.43 5.66
N GLU A 211 -21.36 -6.91 5.08
CA GLU A 211 -21.86 -5.60 5.49
C GLU A 211 -22.17 -5.63 6.99
N ARG A 212 -21.81 -4.55 7.70
CA ARG A 212 -22.15 -4.41 9.12
C ARG A 212 -23.64 -4.55 9.35
N GLU A 213 -24.04 -5.20 10.42
CA GLU A 213 -25.45 -5.40 10.79
C GLU A 213 -25.94 -4.27 11.73
N LEU A 214 -25.04 -3.71 12.53
CA LEU A 214 -25.32 -2.67 13.52
C LEU A 214 -24.49 -1.42 13.24
N GLY A 215 -25.04 -0.24 13.50
CA GLY A 215 -24.37 1.06 13.33
C GLY A 215 -24.47 1.65 11.91
N GLU A 216 -24.01 2.90 11.76
CA GLU A 216 -24.05 3.64 10.48
C GLU A 216 -22.67 3.72 9.82
N SER A 217 -22.64 3.71 8.48
CA SER A 217 -21.40 3.88 7.71
C SER A 217 -20.92 5.34 7.81
N LYS A 218 -19.68 5.54 8.26
CA LYS A 218 -19.02 6.85 8.35
C LYS A 218 -18.31 7.27 7.05
N LEU A 219 -18.49 6.51 5.95
CA LEU A 219 -17.88 6.80 4.64
C LEU A 219 -18.65 7.88 3.90
N ASP A 220 -17.97 8.98 3.56
CA ASP A 220 -18.48 10.04 2.69
C ASP A 220 -18.03 9.78 1.24
N ALA A 221 -18.97 9.89 0.28
CA ALA A 221 -18.71 9.67 -1.14
C ALA A 221 -17.75 10.73 -1.75
N SER A 222 -17.67 11.93 -1.16
CA SER A 222 -16.74 13.00 -1.60
C SER A 222 -15.28 12.57 -1.47
N PHE A 223 -14.99 11.71 -0.51
CA PHE A 223 -13.67 11.19 -0.20
C PHE A 223 -13.05 10.31 -1.30
N ALA A 224 -13.89 9.61 -2.09
CA ALA A 224 -13.41 8.72 -3.15
C ALA A 224 -12.67 9.50 -4.26
N GLY A 225 -13.14 10.70 -4.61
CA GLY A 225 -12.50 11.54 -5.63
C GLY A 225 -11.13 12.05 -5.21
N GLU A 226 -10.99 12.55 -3.97
CA GLU A 226 -9.72 13.04 -3.45
C GLU A 226 -8.68 11.92 -3.34
N SER A 227 -9.10 10.73 -2.92
CA SER A 227 -8.23 9.55 -2.83
C SER A 227 -7.66 9.14 -4.19
N LEU A 228 -8.46 9.17 -5.26
CA LEU A 228 -8.00 8.86 -6.61
C LEU A 228 -6.95 9.86 -7.11
N VAL A 229 -7.08 11.13 -6.76
CA VAL A 229 -6.08 12.17 -7.10
C VAL A 229 -4.75 11.89 -6.40
N GLU A 230 -4.75 11.58 -5.10
CA GLU A 230 -3.52 11.26 -4.38
C GLU A 230 -2.84 9.99 -4.92
N VAL A 231 -3.61 8.94 -5.18
CA VAL A 231 -3.12 7.70 -5.82
C VAL A 231 -2.48 7.99 -7.18
N THR A 232 -3.11 8.85 -7.99
CA THR A 232 -2.56 9.25 -9.30
C THR A 232 -1.20 9.93 -9.15
N LYS A 233 -1.07 10.87 -8.19
CA LYS A 233 0.21 11.54 -7.92
C LYS A 233 1.29 10.54 -7.51
N TRP A 234 1.01 9.67 -6.55
CA TRP A 234 1.97 8.65 -6.09
C TRP A 234 2.41 7.72 -7.24
N GLY A 235 1.46 7.27 -8.08
CA GLY A 235 1.77 6.44 -9.25
C GLY A 235 2.67 7.15 -10.25
N ILE A 236 2.44 8.44 -10.51
CA ILE A 236 3.28 9.25 -11.40
C ILE A 236 4.68 9.45 -10.79
N GLU A 237 4.77 9.85 -9.53
CA GLU A 237 6.03 10.07 -8.83
C GLU A 237 6.89 8.79 -8.79
N HIS A 238 6.26 7.66 -8.49
CA HIS A 238 6.93 6.36 -8.49
C HIS A 238 7.49 5.99 -9.86
N ARG A 239 6.71 6.11 -10.93
CA ARG A 239 7.17 5.83 -12.29
C ARG A 239 8.28 6.78 -12.75
N LEU A 240 8.20 8.05 -12.35
CA LEU A 240 9.26 9.02 -12.64
C LEU A 240 10.55 8.71 -11.87
N SER A 241 10.48 8.21 -10.63
CA SER A 241 11.66 7.77 -9.88
C SER A 241 12.30 6.53 -10.55
N GLN A 242 11.50 5.53 -10.92
CA GLN A 242 12.00 4.35 -11.65
C GLN A 242 12.69 4.73 -12.96
N LEU A 243 12.13 5.68 -13.74
CA LEU A 243 12.76 6.19 -14.96
C LEU A 243 14.10 6.87 -14.68
N LYS A 244 14.21 7.63 -13.59
CA LYS A 244 15.49 8.26 -13.19
C LYS A 244 16.52 7.20 -12.81
N ASP A 245 16.13 6.16 -12.08
CA ASP A 245 17.04 5.10 -11.68
C ASP A 245 17.54 4.31 -12.88
N VAL A 246 16.65 3.96 -13.82
CA VAL A 246 17.03 3.31 -15.10
C VAL A 246 17.96 4.19 -15.92
N THR A 247 17.68 5.50 -16.01
CA THR A 247 18.55 6.44 -16.76
C THR A 247 19.90 6.66 -16.08
N SER A 248 19.93 6.72 -14.76
CA SER A 248 21.16 6.80 -13.97
C SER A 248 22.01 5.54 -14.12
N TYR A 249 21.38 4.37 -14.04
CA TYR A 249 22.05 3.08 -14.23
C TYR A 249 22.58 2.93 -15.67
N ALA A 250 21.78 3.25 -16.68
CA ALA A 250 22.19 3.24 -18.08
C ALA A 250 23.38 4.20 -18.35
N THR A 251 23.34 5.40 -17.74
CA THR A 251 24.43 6.38 -17.84
C THR A 251 25.70 5.90 -17.16
N SER A 252 25.56 5.24 -16.00
CA SER A 252 26.68 4.63 -15.26
C SER A 252 27.32 3.46 -16.02
N LEU A 253 26.49 2.55 -16.56
CA LEU A 253 26.93 1.43 -17.39
C LEU A 253 27.68 1.93 -18.64
N ALA A 254 27.10 2.91 -19.31
CA ALA A 254 27.72 3.50 -20.49
C ALA A 254 29.04 4.22 -20.17
N GLY A 255 29.14 4.88 -19.02
CA GLY A 255 30.39 5.45 -18.51
C GLY A 255 31.44 4.38 -18.19
N TYR A 256 31.00 3.23 -17.64
CA TYR A 256 31.87 2.09 -17.36
C TYR A 256 32.37 1.43 -18.66
N GLU A 257 31.49 1.17 -19.61
CA GLU A 257 31.80 0.61 -20.93
C GLU A 257 32.77 1.51 -21.71
N LEU A 258 32.55 2.84 -21.72
CA LEU A 258 33.45 3.83 -22.33
C LEU A 258 34.83 3.86 -21.67
N LYS A 259 34.92 3.54 -20.39
CA LYS A 259 36.18 3.61 -19.63
C LYS A 259 37.02 2.33 -19.73
N HIS A 260 36.35 1.18 -19.96
CA HIS A 260 36.97 -0.15 -19.89
C HIS A 260 36.98 -0.92 -21.21
N SER A 261 36.28 -0.44 -22.26
CA SER A 261 36.28 -1.02 -23.58
C SER A 261 37.11 -0.21 -24.57
N LYS A 262 37.54 -0.84 -25.67
CA LYS A 262 38.14 -0.16 -26.82
C LYS A 262 37.24 0.94 -27.43
N LEU A 263 36.01 1.10 -26.95
CA LEU A 263 35.11 2.22 -27.23
C LEU A 263 35.65 3.59 -26.73
N ALA A 264 36.62 3.64 -25.84
CA ALA A 264 37.34 4.86 -25.51
C ALA A 264 38.10 5.42 -26.75
N GLU A 265 38.40 4.56 -27.71
CA GLU A 265 38.97 4.87 -29.03
C GLU A 265 37.89 5.03 -30.12
N ALA A 266 36.59 4.94 -29.75
CA ALA A 266 35.48 5.08 -30.70
C ALA A 266 35.51 6.45 -31.42
N PRO A 267 35.16 6.47 -32.71
CA PRO A 267 35.08 7.69 -33.49
C PRO A 267 34.25 8.79 -32.79
N LYS A 268 34.62 10.05 -32.98
CA LYS A 268 33.99 11.23 -32.34
C LYS A 268 32.48 11.25 -32.55
N ASP A 269 32.00 10.67 -33.63
CA ASP A 269 30.58 10.63 -34.00
C ASP A 269 29.76 9.69 -33.10
N ILE A 270 30.29 8.52 -32.72
CA ILE A 270 29.62 7.62 -31.77
C ILE A 270 29.49 8.25 -30.39
N ARG A 271 30.53 8.96 -29.91
CA ARG A 271 30.47 9.72 -28.64
C ARG A 271 29.47 10.86 -28.71
N ARG A 272 29.28 11.49 -29.88
CA ARG A 272 28.29 12.56 -30.08
C ARG A 272 26.86 12.03 -30.03
N VAL A 273 26.58 10.91 -30.73
CA VAL A 273 25.26 10.26 -30.75
C VAL A 273 24.88 9.78 -29.32
N PHE A 274 25.82 9.16 -28.61
CA PHE A 274 25.60 8.73 -27.24
C PHE A 274 25.25 9.91 -26.31
N LYS A 275 25.97 11.03 -26.42
CA LYS A 275 25.69 12.27 -25.67
C LYS A 275 24.33 12.88 -26.03
N GLN A 276 23.90 12.76 -27.30
CA GLN A 276 22.58 13.21 -27.74
C GLN A 276 21.47 12.33 -27.15
N VAL A 277 21.59 10.99 -27.19
CA VAL A 277 20.60 10.05 -26.64
C VAL A 277 20.43 10.23 -25.13
N THR A 278 21.54 10.32 -24.38
CA THR A 278 21.49 10.59 -22.93
C THR A 278 20.91 11.97 -22.61
N GLY A 279 21.16 12.97 -23.44
CA GLY A 279 20.55 14.30 -23.36
C GLY A 279 19.03 14.25 -23.58
N MET A 280 18.57 13.55 -24.61
CA MET A 280 17.13 13.42 -24.94
C MET A 280 16.36 12.70 -23.84
N VAL A 281 16.90 11.63 -23.26
CA VAL A 281 16.29 10.92 -22.12
C VAL A 281 16.19 11.83 -20.89
N SER A 282 17.25 12.63 -20.61
CA SER A 282 17.25 13.60 -19.50
C SER A 282 16.24 14.72 -19.71
N GLU A 283 16.10 15.23 -20.94
CA GLU A 283 15.13 16.27 -21.31
C GLU A 283 13.68 15.73 -21.25
N GLY A 284 13.44 14.50 -21.72
CA GLY A 284 12.13 13.84 -21.64
C GLY A 284 11.67 13.68 -20.17
N ALA A 285 12.58 13.31 -19.28
CA ALA A 285 12.29 13.22 -17.84
C ALA A 285 11.99 14.60 -17.21
N LYS A 286 12.65 15.67 -17.65
CA LYS A 286 12.36 17.05 -17.19
C LYS A 286 11.00 17.55 -17.70
N LEU A 287 10.65 17.26 -18.96
CA LEU A 287 9.37 17.62 -19.56
C LEU A 287 8.21 16.90 -18.86
N ALA A 288 8.32 15.61 -18.60
CA ALA A 288 7.31 14.85 -17.87
C ALA A 288 7.10 15.41 -16.45
N LYS A 289 8.19 15.80 -15.76
CA LYS A 289 8.11 16.44 -14.44
C LYS A 289 7.44 17.82 -14.50
N TYR A 290 7.73 18.63 -15.53
CA TYR A 290 7.15 19.96 -15.73
C TYR A 290 5.64 19.86 -15.99
N GLU A 291 5.22 18.96 -16.87
CA GLU A 291 3.80 18.73 -17.19
C GLU A 291 2.98 18.30 -15.97
N VAL A 292 3.54 17.40 -15.14
CA VAL A 292 2.90 16.95 -13.88
C VAL A 292 2.74 18.12 -12.89
N GLN A 293 3.72 19.03 -12.80
CA GLN A 293 3.68 20.15 -11.86
C GLN A 293 2.75 21.29 -12.30
N HIS A 294 2.47 21.43 -13.61
CA HIS A 294 1.75 22.58 -14.18
C HIS A 294 0.42 22.23 -14.85
N SER A 295 0.03 20.93 -14.91
CA SER A 295 -1.28 20.54 -15.45
C SER A 295 -2.42 20.74 -14.46
N SER A 296 -3.55 21.25 -14.93
CA SER A 296 -4.79 21.24 -14.16
C SER A 296 -5.29 19.80 -14.00
N LEU A 297 -5.89 19.47 -12.87
CA LEU A 297 -6.34 18.12 -12.50
C LEU A 297 -7.29 17.45 -13.51
N ALA A 298 -8.00 18.24 -14.33
CA ALA A 298 -8.92 17.74 -15.36
C ALA A 298 -8.22 17.15 -16.60
N ASP A 299 -6.96 17.56 -16.88
CA ASP A 299 -6.23 17.20 -18.10
C ASP A 299 -5.12 16.14 -17.87
N VAL A 300 -4.90 15.74 -16.61
CA VAL A 300 -3.79 14.85 -16.23
C VAL A 300 -3.82 13.51 -16.99
N PRO A 301 -4.95 12.79 -17.17
CA PRO A 301 -4.94 11.50 -17.85
C PRO A 301 -4.49 11.60 -19.32
N GLY A 302 -4.94 12.61 -20.06
CA GLY A 302 -4.57 12.79 -21.46
C GLY A 302 -3.12 13.21 -21.65
N LYS A 303 -2.63 14.18 -20.89
CA LYS A 303 -1.25 14.67 -20.95
C LYS A 303 -0.22 13.67 -20.46
N VAL A 304 -0.56 12.84 -19.47
CA VAL A 304 0.31 11.75 -19.02
C VAL A 304 0.46 10.67 -20.11
N GLN A 305 -0.62 10.37 -20.81
CA GLN A 305 -0.61 9.42 -21.92
C GLN A 305 0.22 9.97 -23.11
N GLU A 306 0.09 11.24 -23.44
CA GLU A 306 0.91 11.90 -24.47
C GLU A 306 2.39 11.97 -24.06
N GLY A 307 2.69 12.35 -22.83
CA GLY A 307 4.06 12.38 -22.29
C GLY A 307 4.72 11.01 -22.27
N ALA A 308 3.99 9.98 -21.85
CA ALA A 308 4.47 8.59 -21.87
C ALA A 308 4.70 8.09 -23.31
N GLN A 309 3.83 8.43 -24.28
CA GLN A 309 4.02 8.09 -25.68
C GLN A 309 5.22 8.80 -26.29
N GLN A 310 5.44 10.08 -25.97
CA GLN A 310 6.63 10.84 -26.43
C GLN A 310 7.91 10.25 -25.87
N VAL A 311 7.98 9.93 -24.56
CA VAL A 311 9.16 9.28 -23.95
C VAL A 311 9.41 7.90 -24.56
N THR A 312 8.36 7.10 -24.75
CA THR A 312 8.48 5.78 -25.39
C THR A 312 8.94 5.90 -26.86
N GLY A 313 8.44 6.88 -27.59
CA GLY A 313 8.89 7.20 -28.96
C GLY A 313 10.37 7.57 -28.99
N MET A 314 10.81 8.49 -28.13
CA MET A 314 12.21 8.93 -28.03
C MET A 314 13.16 7.79 -27.69
N VAL A 315 12.80 6.93 -26.72
CA VAL A 315 13.60 5.75 -26.33
C VAL A 315 13.67 4.74 -27.48
N SER A 316 12.57 4.51 -28.21
CA SER A 316 12.52 3.61 -29.35
C SER A 316 13.35 4.12 -30.54
N GLU A 317 13.27 5.41 -30.85
CA GLU A 317 14.08 6.02 -31.94
C GLU A 317 15.56 6.08 -31.55
N GLY A 318 15.87 6.45 -30.32
CA GLY A 318 17.24 6.44 -29.81
C GLY A 318 17.86 5.04 -29.84
N GLY A 319 17.10 4.00 -29.50
CA GLY A 319 17.51 2.59 -29.59
C GLY A 319 17.78 2.15 -31.04
N LYS A 320 16.94 2.55 -32.00
CA LYS A 320 17.13 2.26 -33.43
C LYS A 320 18.36 2.97 -34.01
N LEU A 321 18.58 4.22 -33.64
CA LEU A 321 19.76 4.99 -34.06
C LEU A 321 21.04 4.34 -33.51
N LEU A 322 21.02 3.92 -32.25
CA LEU A 322 22.17 3.25 -31.62
C LEU A 322 22.48 1.91 -32.32
N ASP A 323 21.46 1.11 -32.62
CA ASP A 323 21.61 -0.18 -33.33
C ASP A 323 22.14 0.02 -34.75
N TYR A 324 21.64 1.03 -35.48
CA TYR A 324 22.13 1.39 -36.80
C TYR A 324 23.61 1.83 -36.77
N GLU A 325 23.99 2.74 -35.86
CA GLU A 325 25.37 3.23 -35.77
C GLU A 325 26.33 2.12 -35.30
N VAL A 326 25.91 1.22 -34.41
CA VAL A 326 26.72 0.07 -33.99
C VAL A 326 26.93 -0.89 -35.16
N LYS A 327 25.90 -1.18 -35.96
CA LYS A 327 26.02 -2.04 -37.16
C LYS A 327 26.87 -1.40 -38.21
N HIS A 328 26.73 -0.09 -38.47
CA HIS A 328 27.55 0.66 -39.39
C HIS A 328 29.03 0.71 -38.97
N ALA A 329 29.30 0.88 -37.67
CA ALA A 329 30.67 0.85 -37.11
C ALA A 329 31.31 -0.57 -37.20
N ARG A 330 30.48 -1.65 -37.28
CA ARG A 330 30.96 -3.01 -37.49
C ARG A 330 31.05 -3.42 -38.95
N GLY A 331 30.66 -2.55 -39.88
CA GLY A 331 30.64 -2.86 -41.31
C GLY A 331 29.56 -3.90 -41.71
N GLU A 332 28.48 -3.99 -40.90
CA GLU A 332 27.38 -4.93 -41.11
C GLU A 332 26.24 -4.33 -41.95
N VAL A 333 26.28 -3.00 -42.19
CA VAL A 333 25.34 -2.24 -43.04
C VAL A 333 26.12 -1.14 -43.74
#